data_8e1cdde5ffaad52174ab593ce5012ae4
#
_entry.id   8e1cdde5ffaad52174ab593ce5012ae4
#
_cell.length_a   1.000
_cell.length_b   1.000
_cell.length_c   1.000
_cell.angle_alpha   90.00
_cell.angle_beta   90.00
_cell.angle_gamma   90.00
#
_symmetry.space_group_name_H-M   'P 1'
#
loop_
_entity.id
_entity.type
_entity.pdbx_description
1 polymer ?
#
loop_
_entity_poly.entity_id
_entity_poly.type
_entity_poly.pdbx_seq_one_letter_code
_entity_poly.pdbx_strand_id
1 'polypeptide(L)'
;MHNNRLNKKEAATILAKAWNNLDASLIEPYIAEDIIYWSQKVLTDMTGKKAVMNYLTDRMETIRKSSDDRVFAELGETKPYPMAPGPAEPCVILARGHKDNIGELVLLRIESNKINSIGICSDAPHPSTAKRSGEYPL
;
A
#
# COMPACT_ATOMS: atom_id res chain seq x y z
N MET A 1 -26.52 -12.15 -8.58
CA MET A 1 -25.17 -12.71 -8.57
C MET A 1 -24.17 -11.61 -8.33
N HIS A 2 -23.38 -11.75 -7.32
CA HIS A 2 -22.39 -10.75 -6.97
C HIS A 2 -21.06 -11.09 -7.57
N ASN A 3 -20.54 -10.16 -8.34
CA ASN A 3 -19.19 -10.22 -8.81
C ASN A 3 -18.29 -9.63 -7.72
N ASN A 4 -17.79 -10.49 -6.84
CA ASN A 4 -16.90 -10.04 -5.76
C ASN A 4 -15.50 -9.83 -6.31
N ARG A 5 -15.40 -9.00 -7.36
CA ARG A 5 -14.10 -8.68 -7.92
C ARG A 5 -13.44 -7.61 -7.10
N LEU A 6 -12.24 -7.93 -6.66
CA LEU A 6 -11.40 -6.96 -5.98
C LEU A 6 -10.97 -5.88 -6.97
N ASN A 7 -11.24 -4.63 -6.66
CA ASN A 7 -10.74 -3.50 -7.45
C ASN A 7 -9.64 -2.76 -6.68
N LYS A 8 -8.97 -1.84 -7.37
CA LYS A 8 -7.84 -1.12 -6.76
C LYS A 8 -8.24 -0.31 -5.54
N LYS A 9 -9.42 0.30 -5.56
CA LYS A 9 -9.88 1.09 -4.42
C LYS A 9 -10.14 0.20 -3.21
N GLU A 10 -10.76 -0.95 -3.41
CA GLU A 10 -10.99 -1.90 -2.32
C GLU A 10 -9.67 -2.44 -1.79
N ALA A 11 -8.74 -2.78 -2.68
CA ALA A 11 -7.43 -3.26 -2.28
C ALA A 11 -6.67 -2.20 -1.49
N ALA A 12 -6.72 -0.94 -1.94
CA ALA A 12 -6.09 0.16 -1.22
C ALA A 12 -6.72 0.33 0.16
N THR A 13 -8.05 0.21 0.27
CA THR A 13 -8.74 0.30 1.55
C THR A 13 -8.30 -0.80 2.50
N ILE A 14 -8.21 -2.03 2.01
CA ILE A 14 -7.78 -3.18 2.83
C ILE A 14 -6.34 -3.00 3.28
N LEU A 15 -5.45 -2.57 2.37
CA LEU A 15 -4.05 -2.33 2.72
C LEU A 15 -3.92 -1.19 3.73
N ALA A 16 -4.68 -0.11 3.56
CA ALA A 16 -4.67 1.00 4.52
C ALA A 16 -5.13 0.54 5.90
N LYS A 17 -6.18 -0.29 5.96
CA LYS A 17 -6.63 -0.88 7.24
C LYS A 17 -5.52 -1.70 7.90
N ALA A 18 -4.82 -2.51 7.12
CA ALA A 18 -3.72 -3.32 7.66
C ALA A 18 -2.65 -2.43 8.28
N TRP A 19 -2.25 -1.37 7.59
CA TRP A 19 -1.25 -0.44 8.10
C TRP A 19 -1.73 0.36 9.31
N ASN A 20 -2.96 0.85 9.28
CA ASN A 20 -3.50 1.64 10.40
C ASN A 20 -3.68 0.81 11.66
N ASN A 21 -3.94 -0.48 11.50
CA ASN A 21 -4.07 -1.41 12.63
C ASN A 21 -2.77 -2.16 12.94
N LEU A 22 -1.74 -1.99 12.11
CA LEU A 22 -0.49 -2.74 12.18
C LEU A 22 -0.77 -4.25 12.25
N ASP A 23 -1.64 -4.71 11.35
CA ASP A 23 -2.10 -6.10 11.30
C ASP A 23 -2.06 -6.60 9.85
N ALA A 24 -0.97 -7.28 9.52
CA ALA A 24 -0.77 -7.79 8.16
C ALA A 24 -1.76 -8.90 7.80
N SER A 25 -2.35 -9.57 8.78
CA SER A 25 -3.32 -10.64 8.52
C SER A 25 -4.56 -10.14 7.77
N LEU A 26 -4.87 -8.85 7.85
CA LEU A 26 -6.03 -8.28 7.18
C LEU A 26 -5.88 -8.29 5.66
N ILE A 27 -4.67 -8.26 5.14
CA ILE A 27 -4.44 -8.25 3.70
C ILE A 27 -4.13 -9.65 3.14
N GLU A 28 -3.75 -10.60 4.00
CA GLU A 28 -3.29 -11.92 3.58
C GLU A 28 -4.25 -12.63 2.61
N PRO A 29 -5.57 -12.65 2.84
CA PRO A 29 -6.49 -13.37 1.93
C PRO A 29 -6.51 -12.81 0.50
N TYR A 30 -6.03 -11.60 0.32
CA TYR A 30 -6.10 -10.89 -0.96
C TYR A 30 -4.77 -10.90 -1.72
N ILE A 31 -3.73 -11.52 -1.16
CA ILE A 31 -2.39 -11.54 -1.75
C ILE A 31 -2.25 -12.72 -2.70
N ALA A 32 -1.79 -12.45 -3.92
CA ALA A 32 -1.49 -13.50 -4.89
C ALA A 32 -0.25 -14.30 -4.47
N GLU A 33 -0.23 -15.60 -4.82
CA GLU A 33 0.92 -16.46 -4.49
C GLU A 33 2.21 -15.97 -5.15
N ASP A 34 2.09 -15.34 -6.31
CA ASP A 34 3.24 -14.87 -7.09
C ASP A 34 3.45 -13.36 -6.95
N ILE A 35 2.97 -12.76 -5.88
CA ILE A 35 3.08 -11.32 -5.66
C ILE A 35 4.53 -10.83 -5.75
N ILE A 36 4.69 -9.64 -6.30
CA ILE A 36 5.98 -8.92 -6.31
C ILE A 36 5.83 -7.67 -5.45
N TYR A 37 6.74 -7.51 -4.50
CA TYR A 37 6.85 -6.32 -3.66
C TYR A 37 8.13 -5.59 -4.05
N TRP A 38 8.00 -4.33 -4.45
CA TRP A 38 9.15 -3.54 -4.87
C TRP A 38 9.14 -2.17 -4.19
N SER A 39 10.31 -1.58 -4.07
CA SER A 39 10.48 -0.27 -3.46
C SER A 39 11.55 0.50 -4.20
N GLN A 40 11.31 1.79 -4.41
CA GLN A 40 12.29 2.66 -5.07
C GLN A 40 13.57 2.84 -4.27
N LYS A 41 13.51 2.54 -2.96
CA LYS A 41 14.68 2.65 -2.08
C LYS A 41 15.52 1.38 -2.00
N VAL A 42 15.00 0.27 -2.51
CA VAL A 42 15.65 -1.03 -2.42
C VAL A 42 15.76 -1.61 -3.82
N LEU A 43 16.96 -2.04 -4.20
CA LEU A 43 17.22 -2.52 -5.56
C LEU A 43 16.69 -3.92 -5.85
N THR A 44 16.42 -4.72 -4.82
CA THR A 44 15.99 -6.10 -5.00
C THR A 44 14.50 -6.23 -4.69
N ASP A 45 13.75 -6.74 -5.67
CA ASP A 45 12.33 -7.04 -5.48
C ASP A 45 12.17 -8.29 -4.62
N MET A 46 11.08 -8.33 -3.87
CA MET A 46 10.70 -9.50 -3.10
C MET A 46 9.57 -10.22 -3.82
N THR A 47 9.70 -11.52 -4.00
CA THR A 47 8.73 -12.31 -4.76
C THR A 47 8.12 -13.40 -3.90
N GLY A 48 6.81 -13.56 -4.00
CA GLY A 48 6.08 -14.64 -3.36
C GLY A 48 5.35 -14.23 -2.11
N LYS A 49 4.15 -14.80 -1.94
CA LYS A 49 3.27 -14.46 -0.82
C LYS A 49 3.92 -14.67 0.54
N LYS A 50 4.58 -15.80 0.72
CA LYS A 50 5.20 -16.12 2.02
C LYS A 50 6.24 -15.07 2.42
N ALA A 51 7.13 -14.74 1.48
CA ALA A 51 8.19 -13.77 1.73
C ALA A 51 7.61 -12.38 2.03
N VAL A 52 6.63 -11.95 1.22
CA VAL A 52 6.01 -10.63 1.39
C VAL A 52 5.23 -10.56 2.70
N MET A 53 4.47 -11.60 3.04
CA MET A 53 3.71 -11.63 4.28
C MET A 53 4.62 -11.64 5.51
N ASN A 54 5.71 -12.40 5.46
CA ASN A 54 6.69 -12.40 6.55
C ASN A 54 7.30 -11.01 6.75
N TYR A 55 7.67 -10.37 5.65
CA TYR A 55 8.23 -9.02 5.69
C TYR A 55 7.25 -8.01 6.29
N LEU A 56 6.01 -8.00 5.82
CA LEU A 56 5.00 -7.05 6.31
C LEU A 56 4.67 -7.29 7.78
N THR A 57 4.56 -8.55 8.18
CA THR A 57 4.29 -8.91 9.57
C THR A 57 5.40 -8.42 10.49
N ASP A 58 6.65 -8.70 10.12
CA ASP A 58 7.81 -8.29 10.92
C ASP A 58 7.92 -6.77 11.02
N ARG A 59 7.69 -6.08 9.90
CA ARG A 59 7.78 -4.63 9.89
C ARG A 59 6.69 -4.00 10.75
N MET A 60 5.45 -4.48 10.65
CA MET A 60 4.34 -3.95 11.45
C MET A 60 4.54 -4.25 12.93
N GLU A 61 5.10 -5.41 13.28
CA GLU A 61 5.44 -5.73 14.66
C GLU A 61 6.52 -4.82 15.22
N THR A 62 7.55 -4.55 14.42
CA THR A 62 8.62 -3.64 14.81
C THR A 62 8.07 -2.25 15.08
N ILE A 63 7.19 -1.76 14.22
CA ILE A 63 6.56 -0.46 14.42
C ILE A 63 5.67 -0.45 15.68
N ARG A 64 4.92 -1.53 15.89
CA ARG A 64 4.05 -1.65 17.08
C ARG A 64 4.82 -1.56 18.37
N LYS A 65 6.04 -2.09 18.41
CA LYS A 65 6.89 -2.07 19.59
C LYS A 65 7.55 -0.71 19.81
N SER A 66 7.58 0.14 18.79
CA SER A 66 8.14 1.48 18.89
C SER A 66 7.05 2.44 19.36
N SER A 67 7.24 3.04 20.55
CA SER A 67 6.23 3.91 21.14
C SER A 67 6.04 5.23 20.40
N ASP A 68 7.04 5.65 19.62
CA ASP A 68 7.06 6.97 18.98
C ASP A 68 6.74 6.94 17.48
N ASP A 69 6.54 5.75 16.92
CA ASP A 69 6.45 5.59 15.47
C ASP A 69 5.03 5.14 15.06
N ARG A 70 4.15 6.10 14.91
CA ARG A 70 2.81 5.82 14.43
C ARG A 70 2.78 5.87 12.91
N VAL A 71 2.03 4.94 12.30
CA VAL A 71 1.78 4.96 10.85
C VAL A 71 0.36 5.45 10.61
N PHE A 72 0.23 6.34 9.63
CA PHE A 72 -1.08 6.79 9.16
C PHE A 72 -1.18 6.43 7.68
N ALA A 73 -2.15 5.58 7.36
CA ALA A 73 -2.40 5.15 5.99
C ALA A 73 -3.69 5.79 5.50
N GLU A 74 -3.55 6.70 4.56
CA GLU A 74 -4.64 7.49 4.00
C GLU A 74 -4.95 7.00 2.58
N LEU A 75 -6.23 6.96 2.23
CA LEU A 75 -6.60 6.71 0.84
C LEU A 75 -6.32 7.96 0.01
N GLY A 76 -5.80 7.74 -1.19
CA GLY A 76 -5.53 8.84 -2.10
C GLY A 76 -5.59 8.38 -3.54
N GLU A 77 -5.25 9.30 -4.43
CA GLU A 77 -5.16 9.03 -5.86
C GLU A 77 -3.89 9.65 -6.42
N THR A 78 -3.27 8.96 -7.36
CA THR A 78 -2.06 9.45 -8.02
C THR A 78 -2.02 8.95 -9.46
N LYS A 79 -1.28 9.68 -10.30
CA LYS A 79 -0.94 9.20 -11.65
C LYS A 79 0.44 8.56 -11.55
N PRO A 80 0.56 7.24 -11.81
CA PRO A 80 1.86 6.56 -11.76
C PRO A 80 2.87 7.19 -12.72
N TYR A 81 2.39 7.69 -13.85
CA TYR A 81 3.23 8.39 -14.84
C TYR A 81 2.57 9.75 -15.08
N PRO A 82 3.18 10.86 -14.64
CA PRO A 82 2.55 12.19 -14.76
C PRO A 82 2.14 12.58 -16.17
N MET A 83 2.85 12.07 -17.17
CA MET A 83 2.56 12.37 -18.57
C MET A 83 1.63 11.35 -19.23
N ALA A 84 1.24 10.30 -18.53
CA ALA A 84 0.38 9.26 -19.09
C ALA A 84 -1.04 9.79 -19.23
N PRO A 85 -1.74 9.43 -20.31
CA PRO A 85 -3.16 9.75 -20.43
C PRO A 85 -3.97 8.90 -19.46
N GLY A 86 -5.15 9.39 -19.10
CA GLY A 86 -6.07 8.66 -18.26
C GLY A 86 -6.19 9.22 -16.86
N PRO A 87 -7.14 8.69 -16.07
CA PRO A 87 -7.41 9.18 -14.74
C PRO A 87 -6.34 8.75 -13.75
N ALA A 88 -6.32 9.43 -12.60
CA ALA A 88 -5.50 9.01 -11.47
C ALA A 88 -5.99 7.66 -10.94
N GLU A 89 -5.09 6.92 -10.32
CA GLU A 89 -5.39 5.60 -9.74
C GLU A 89 -5.43 5.66 -8.23
N PRO A 90 -6.26 4.81 -7.58
CA PRO A 90 -6.24 4.70 -6.13
C PRO A 90 -4.86 4.27 -5.62
N CYS A 91 -4.45 4.87 -4.51
CA CYS A 91 -3.20 4.52 -3.84
C CYS A 91 -3.37 4.65 -2.34
N VAL A 92 -2.37 4.18 -1.59
CA VAL A 92 -2.29 4.41 -0.16
C VAL A 92 -1.16 5.40 0.09
N ILE A 93 -1.44 6.42 0.90
CA ILE A 93 -0.46 7.43 1.28
C ILE A 93 -0.01 7.09 2.70
N LEU A 94 1.29 6.83 2.88
CA LEU A 94 1.83 6.48 4.19
C LEU A 94 2.56 7.66 4.81
N ALA A 95 2.21 7.96 6.05
CA ALA A 95 2.86 8.98 6.87
C ALA A 95 3.35 8.36 8.18
N ARG A 96 4.39 8.91 8.76
CA ARG A 96 5.01 8.40 9.99
C ARG A 96 5.03 9.50 11.06
N GLY A 97 4.56 9.14 12.26
CA GLY A 97 4.57 10.05 13.41
C GLY A 97 3.46 11.09 13.40
N HIS A 98 3.15 11.66 12.26
CA HIS A 98 2.12 12.67 12.07
C HIS A 98 1.45 12.48 10.72
N LYS A 99 0.15 12.78 10.64
CA LYS A 99 -0.64 12.58 9.42
C LYS A 99 -0.10 13.30 8.19
N ASP A 100 0.54 14.45 8.40
CA ASP A 100 1.06 15.25 7.30
C ASP A 100 2.52 14.96 6.98
N ASN A 101 3.16 14.09 7.76
CA ASN A 101 4.53 13.68 7.50
C ASN A 101 4.55 12.52 6.51
N ILE A 102 4.13 12.82 5.29
CA ILE A 102 3.98 11.83 4.23
C ILE A 102 5.34 11.49 3.65
N GLY A 103 5.65 10.20 3.58
CA GLY A 103 6.94 9.73 3.07
C GLY A 103 6.85 8.84 1.87
N GLU A 104 5.73 8.14 1.67
CA GLU A 104 5.64 7.12 0.64
C GLU A 104 4.23 7.01 0.08
N LEU A 105 4.15 6.60 -1.20
CA LEU A 105 2.91 6.15 -1.82
C LEU A 105 3.00 4.65 -2.06
N VAL A 106 1.90 3.96 -1.88
CA VAL A 106 1.83 2.53 -2.18
C VAL A 106 0.92 2.35 -3.39
N LEU A 107 1.49 1.80 -4.45
CA LEU A 107 0.79 1.47 -5.67
C LEU A 107 0.47 -0.02 -5.70
N LEU A 108 -0.70 -0.37 -6.22
CA LEU A 108 -1.17 -1.75 -6.24
C LEU A 108 -1.50 -2.18 -7.65
N ARG A 109 -1.26 -3.45 -7.95
CA ARG A 109 -1.79 -4.10 -9.14
C ARG A 109 -2.60 -5.31 -8.74
N ILE A 110 -3.67 -5.56 -9.50
CA ILE A 110 -4.58 -6.65 -9.23
C ILE A 110 -4.69 -7.51 -10.47
N GLU A 111 -4.61 -8.82 -10.29
CA GLU A 111 -4.79 -9.78 -11.35
C GLU A 111 -5.48 -11.00 -10.76
N SER A 112 -6.47 -11.52 -11.49
CA SER A 112 -7.24 -12.69 -11.05
C SER A 112 -7.80 -12.54 -9.63
N ASN A 113 -8.30 -11.33 -9.34
CA ASN A 113 -8.97 -11.04 -8.07
C ASN A 113 -8.04 -11.04 -6.85
N LYS A 114 -6.74 -10.90 -7.08
CA LYS A 114 -5.73 -10.86 -6.02
C LYS A 114 -4.77 -9.70 -6.26
N ILE A 115 -4.14 -9.24 -5.20
CA ILE A 115 -3.09 -8.24 -5.30
C ILE A 115 -1.81 -8.95 -5.74
N ASN A 116 -1.34 -8.66 -6.95
CA ASN A 116 -0.15 -9.30 -7.49
C ASN A 116 1.08 -8.40 -7.50
N SER A 117 0.93 -7.14 -7.14
CA SER A 117 2.06 -6.23 -7.01
C SER A 117 1.78 -5.13 -5.99
N ILE A 118 2.76 -4.89 -5.13
CA ILE A 118 2.75 -3.77 -4.20
C ILE A 118 4.05 -3.00 -4.44
N GLY A 119 3.93 -1.72 -4.78
CA GLY A 119 5.08 -0.87 -5.04
C GLY A 119 5.14 0.32 -4.10
N ILE A 120 6.30 0.55 -3.51
CA ILE A 120 6.52 1.67 -2.60
C ILE A 120 7.29 2.77 -3.34
N CYS A 121 6.65 3.92 -3.50
CA CYS A 121 7.19 5.04 -4.25
C CYS A 121 7.50 6.21 -3.33
N SER A 122 8.73 6.70 -3.41
CA SER A 122 9.18 7.89 -2.67
C SER A 122 9.62 9.02 -3.58
N ASP A 123 9.87 8.73 -4.86
CA ASP A 123 10.38 9.71 -5.83
C ASP A 123 9.47 9.90 -7.04
N ALA A 124 9.07 8.82 -7.71
CA ALA A 124 8.27 8.91 -8.93
C ALA A 124 7.19 7.82 -8.97
N PRO A 125 5.93 8.14 -8.68
CA PRO A 125 5.43 9.48 -8.36
C PRO A 125 5.86 9.94 -6.97
N HIS A 126 6.13 11.23 -6.85
CA HIS A 126 6.49 11.80 -5.57
C HIS A 126 5.25 11.87 -4.66
N PRO A 127 5.38 11.55 -3.36
CA PRO A 127 4.22 11.55 -2.45
C PRO A 127 3.42 12.86 -2.44
N SER A 128 4.08 14.01 -2.64
CA SER A 128 3.39 15.29 -2.64
C SER A 128 2.44 15.48 -3.82
N THR A 129 2.54 14.64 -4.86
CA THR A 129 1.67 14.75 -6.03
C THR A 129 0.35 14.00 -5.87
N ALA A 130 0.20 13.22 -4.82
CA ALA A 130 -1.01 12.46 -4.58
C ALA A 130 -2.14 13.37 -4.09
N LYS A 131 -3.34 13.09 -4.58
CA LYS A 131 -4.54 13.77 -4.08
C LYS A 131 -5.01 13.06 -2.82
N ARG A 132 -5.05 13.78 -1.71
CA ARG A 132 -5.43 13.23 -0.41
C ARG A 132 -6.94 13.22 -0.26
N SER A 133 -7.48 12.16 0.33
CA SER A 133 -8.92 12.04 0.60
C SER A 133 -9.30 12.46 2.01
N GLY A 134 -8.38 12.37 2.95
CA GLY A 134 -8.68 12.54 4.36
C GLY A 134 -9.28 11.30 5.00
N GLU A 135 -9.37 10.20 4.29
CA GLU A 135 -9.90 8.94 4.82
C GLU A 135 -8.77 8.03 5.30
N TYR A 136 -8.86 7.61 6.56
CA TYR A 136 -7.90 6.72 7.21
C TYR A 136 -8.63 5.45 7.65
N PRO A 137 -8.76 4.42 6.79
CA PRO A 137 -9.51 3.20 7.13
C PRO A 137 -8.96 2.50 8.38
N LEU A 138 -9.90 2.08 9.23
CA LEU A 138 -9.56 1.37 10.49
C LEU A 138 -10.26 0.02 10.57
#